data_a43e048f886e0ffcf55859d3c8e3411a
#
_entry.id   a43e048f886e0ffcf55859d3c8e3411a
#
_cell.length_a   1.000
_cell.length_b   1.000
_cell.length_c   1.000
_cell.angle_alpha   90.00
_cell.angle_beta   90.00
_cell.angle_gamma   90.00
#
_symmetry.space_group_name_H-M   'P 1'
#
loop_
_entity.id
_entity.type
_entity.pdbx_description
1 polymer ?
#
loop_
_entity_poly.entity_id
_entity_poly.type
_entity_poly.pdbx_seq_one_letter_code
_entity_poly.pdbx_strand_id
1 'polypeptide(L)'
;MADLTMGQKIKALREENNLTLEQVGNAVGVGKSTVRKWENGIIANMRRDKIADLAKVLHTTPAYLMGWKEEVELDNLFRIEKRKFPLLGNIACGTPIFANEEKELYVEAGANIHAYFCLKAKGDSMIGARIYDGDIVFIRKQEMVDDGEIAAVLIGDEATLKRVQYNPEENELLLFAENPKYKTMRYTGEELNHIRILGKAVAFQSDIR
;
A
#
# COMPACT_ATOMS: atom_id res chain seq x y z
N MET A 1 10.88 -8.10 -16.67
CA MET A 1 11.82 -9.20 -16.94
C MET A 1 11.19 -10.08 -17.99
N ALA A 2 11.92 -10.47 -19.04
CA ALA A 2 11.37 -11.36 -20.06
C ALA A 2 11.07 -12.73 -19.44
N ASP A 3 9.86 -13.25 -19.70
CA ASP A 3 9.46 -14.58 -19.23
C ASP A 3 10.36 -15.64 -19.89
N LEU A 4 11.07 -16.41 -19.07
CA LEU A 4 11.90 -17.52 -19.54
C LEU A 4 11.03 -18.58 -20.21
N THR A 5 11.48 -19.09 -21.36
CA THR A 5 10.83 -20.23 -22.02
C THR A 5 10.97 -21.50 -21.16
N MET A 6 10.10 -22.48 -21.37
CA MET A 6 10.17 -23.78 -20.66
C MET A 6 11.57 -24.41 -20.73
N GLY A 7 12.22 -24.41 -21.90
CA GLY A 7 13.55 -24.95 -22.07
C GLY A 7 14.59 -24.19 -21.25
N GLN A 8 14.51 -22.86 -21.22
CA GLN A 8 15.41 -22.03 -20.42
C GLN A 8 15.22 -22.28 -18.90
N LYS A 9 13.97 -22.50 -18.44
CA LYS A 9 13.68 -22.86 -17.05
C LYS A 9 14.28 -24.22 -16.69
N ILE A 10 14.11 -25.24 -17.56
CA ILE A 10 14.67 -26.57 -17.38
C ILE A 10 16.19 -26.47 -17.23
N LYS A 11 16.85 -25.73 -18.12
CA LYS A 11 18.32 -25.56 -18.09
C LYS A 11 18.75 -24.86 -16.80
N ALA A 12 18.14 -23.75 -16.46
CA ALA A 12 18.49 -22.99 -15.26
C ALA A 12 18.35 -23.84 -13.98
N LEU A 13 17.20 -24.52 -13.79
CA LEU A 13 16.97 -25.39 -12.64
C LEU A 13 17.94 -26.60 -12.61
N ARG A 14 18.26 -27.19 -13.74
CA ARG A 14 19.25 -28.27 -13.80
C ARG A 14 20.63 -27.78 -13.31
N GLU A 15 21.06 -26.63 -13.79
CA GLU A 15 22.35 -26.03 -13.41
C GLU A 15 22.37 -25.60 -11.93
N GLU A 16 21.29 -25.02 -11.43
CA GLU A 16 21.12 -24.66 -10.01
C GLU A 16 21.20 -25.87 -9.08
N ASN A 17 20.60 -27.01 -9.50
CA ASN A 17 20.69 -28.28 -8.77
C ASN A 17 21.95 -29.07 -9.02
N ASN A 18 22.93 -28.54 -9.78
CA ASN A 18 24.19 -29.18 -10.14
C ASN A 18 24.02 -30.53 -10.84
N LEU A 19 22.97 -30.72 -11.65
CA LEU A 19 22.65 -31.94 -12.35
C LEU A 19 23.23 -31.92 -13.78
N THR A 20 23.75 -33.07 -14.23
CA THR A 20 24.14 -33.27 -15.64
C THR A 20 22.91 -33.61 -16.49
N LEU A 21 23.01 -33.40 -17.82
CA LEU A 21 21.97 -33.83 -18.76
C LEU A 21 21.67 -35.33 -18.68
N GLU A 22 22.69 -36.13 -18.36
CA GLU A 22 22.57 -37.58 -18.23
C GLU A 22 21.84 -37.98 -16.96
N GLN A 23 22.12 -37.34 -15.84
CA GLN A 23 21.40 -37.56 -14.57
C GLN A 23 19.93 -37.23 -14.71
N VAL A 24 19.59 -36.08 -15.28
CA VAL A 24 18.20 -35.71 -15.56
C VAL A 24 17.52 -36.68 -16.50
N GLY A 25 18.23 -37.07 -17.59
CA GLY A 25 17.72 -38.04 -18.54
C GLY A 25 17.41 -39.39 -17.92
N ASN A 26 18.32 -39.92 -17.13
CA ASN A 26 18.14 -41.20 -16.42
C ASN A 26 16.97 -41.15 -15.44
N ALA A 27 16.85 -40.05 -14.67
CA ALA A 27 15.77 -39.87 -13.70
C ALA A 27 14.37 -39.77 -14.33
N VAL A 28 14.29 -39.17 -15.54
CA VAL A 28 13.04 -39.03 -16.29
C VAL A 28 12.78 -40.19 -17.28
N GLY A 29 13.75 -41.10 -17.44
CA GLY A 29 13.66 -42.23 -18.36
C GLY A 29 13.80 -41.83 -19.85
N VAL A 30 14.69 -40.89 -20.15
CA VAL A 30 15.03 -40.45 -21.52
C VAL A 30 16.52 -40.28 -21.71
N GLY A 31 16.97 -40.25 -22.97
CA GLY A 31 18.39 -40.01 -23.27
C GLY A 31 18.81 -38.55 -23.02
N LYS A 32 20.09 -38.33 -22.70
CA LYS A 32 20.68 -37.00 -22.54
C LYS A 32 20.46 -36.07 -23.76
N SER A 33 20.41 -36.63 -24.97
CA SER A 33 20.10 -35.89 -26.20
C SER A 33 18.67 -35.33 -26.21
N THR A 34 17.71 -36.03 -25.59
CA THR A 34 16.34 -35.58 -25.47
C THR A 34 16.24 -34.41 -24.48
N VAL A 35 16.93 -34.50 -23.33
CA VAL A 35 16.98 -33.39 -22.36
C VAL A 35 17.58 -32.14 -23.03
N ARG A 36 18.67 -32.28 -23.76
CA ARG A 36 19.26 -31.17 -24.52
C ARG A 36 18.33 -30.55 -25.53
N LYS A 37 17.51 -31.37 -26.22
CA LYS A 37 16.47 -30.84 -27.14
C LYS A 37 15.38 -30.08 -26.43
N TRP A 38 14.99 -30.48 -25.22
CA TRP A 38 14.05 -29.76 -24.36
C TRP A 38 14.60 -28.40 -23.92
N GLU A 39 15.85 -28.37 -23.42
CA GLU A 39 16.52 -27.14 -23.01
C GLU A 39 16.63 -26.11 -24.15
N ASN A 40 16.91 -26.61 -25.38
CA ASN A 40 17.04 -25.78 -26.58
C ASN A 40 15.70 -25.44 -27.25
N GLY A 41 14.54 -25.84 -26.68
CA GLY A 41 13.23 -25.58 -27.25
C GLY A 41 12.91 -26.31 -28.54
N ILE A 42 13.73 -27.31 -28.97
CA ILE A 42 13.52 -28.07 -30.21
C ILE A 42 12.27 -28.97 -30.10
N ILE A 43 11.96 -29.45 -28.90
CA ILE A 43 10.76 -30.23 -28.63
C ILE A 43 9.85 -29.39 -27.72
N ALA A 44 8.84 -28.78 -28.30
CA ALA A 44 7.87 -27.97 -27.56
C ALA A 44 6.76 -28.80 -26.89
N ASN A 45 6.40 -29.94 -27.49
CA ASN A 45 5.29 -30.78 -26.99
C ASN A 45 5.85 -31.96 -26.18
N MET A 46 6.09 -31.67 -24.88
CA MET A 46 6.47 -32.70 -23.92
C MET A 46 5.22 -33.39 -23.36
N ARG A 47 5.30 -34.73 -23.21
CA ARG A 47 4.20 -35.50 -22.61
C ARG A 47 4.01 -35.11 -21.15
N ARG A 48 2.78 -35.08 -20.66
CA ARG A 48 2.42 -34.65 -19.30
C ARG A 48 3.14 -35.43 -18.20
N ASP A 49 3.29 -36.75 -18.40
CA ASP A 49 4.06 -37.64 -17.50
C ASP A 49 5.52 -37.15 -17.35
N LYS A 50 6.16 -36.79 -18.47
CA LYS A 50 7.52 -36.33 -18.46
C LYS A 50 7.69 -34.94 -17.83
N ILE A 51 6.71 -34.07 -17.97
CA ILE A 51 6.72 -32.76 -17.28
C ILE A 51 6.63 -32.97 -15.77
N ALA A 52 5.79 -33.88 -15.29
CA ALA A 52 5.66 -34.18 -13.89
C ALA A 52 6.93 -34.80 -13.30
N ASP A 53 7.58 -35.73 -14.03
CA ASP A 53 8.83 -36.33 -13.61
C ASP A 53 9.99 -35.32 -13.58
N LEU A 54 10.07 -34.45 -14.60
CA LEU A 54 11.04 -33.36 -14.64
C LEU A 54 10.87 -32.40 -13.47
N ALA A 55 9.64 -32.02 -13.16
CA ALA A 55 9.36 -31.12 -12.05
C ALA A 55 9.85 -31.71 -10.71
N LYS A 56 9.67 -33.00 -10.47
CA LYS A 56 10.20 -33.69 -9.29
C LYS A 56 11.73 -33.67 -9.25
N VAL A 57 12.37 -34.00 -10.35
CA VAL A 57 13.86 -34.10 -10.46
C VAL A 57 14.51 -32.72 -10.31
N LEU A 58 13.83 -31.69 -10.80
CA LEU A 58 14.32 -30.29 -10.77
C LEU A 58 13.81 -29.52 -9.53
N HIS A 59 13.17 -30.20 -8.57
CA HIS A 59 12.61 -29.59 -7.34
C HIS A 59 11.71 -28.39 -7.60
N THR A 60 10.81 -28.51 -8.58
CA THR A 60 9.88 -27.46 -9.00
C THR A 60 8.48 -28.04 -9.24
N THR A 61 7.57 -27.20 -9.76
CA THR A 61 6.22 -27.64 -10.11
C THR A 61 6.02 -27.75 -11.62
N PRO A 62 5.13 -28.62 -12.12
CA PRO A 62 4.74 -28.65 -13.53
C PRO A 62 4.21 -27.30 -14.02
N ALA A 63 3.46 -26.58 -13.17
CA ALA A 63 2.91 -25.27 -13.48
C ALA A 63 4.01 -24.24 -13.76
N TYR A 64 5.05 -24.20 -12.91
CA TYR A 64 6.19 -23.33 -13.12
C TYR A 64 6.92 -23.62 -14.44
N LEU A 65 7.17 -24.90 -14.77
CA LEU A 65 7.82 -25.28 -16.02
C LEU A 65 7.01 -24.86 -17.23
N MET A 66 5.67 -25.03 -17.17
CA MET A 66 4.78 -24.65 -18.26
C MET A 66 4.53 -23.14 -18.36
N GLY A 67 5.04 -22.34 -17.42
CA GLY A 67 4.82 -20.90 -17.41
C GLY A 67 3.43 -20.49 -16.94
N TRP A 68 2.69 -21.41 -16.34
CA TRP A 68 1.45 -21.06 -15.68
C TRP A 68 1.79 -20.29 -14.42
N LYS A 69 1.12 -19.15 -14.23
CA LYS A 69 1.18 -18.45 -12.94
C LYS A 69 0.46 -19.36 -11.95
N GLU A 70 1.20 -19.90 -11.00
CA GLU A 70 0.56 -20.44 -9.80
C GLU A 70 -0.12 -19.25 -9.12
N GLU A 71 -1.41 -19.09 -9.33
CA GLU A 71 -2.24 -18.38 -8.38
C GLU A 71 -2.24 -19.29 -7.15
N VAL A 72 -1.36 -18.99 -6.20
CA VAL A 72 -1.45 -19.58 -4.88
C VAL A 72 -2.73 -19.00 -4.30
N GLU A 73 -3.84 -19.72 -4.44
CA GLU A 73 -5.04 -19.48 -3.66
C GLU A 73 -4.67 -19.84 -2.22
N LEU A 74 -4.08 -18.87 -1.53
CA LEU A 74 -4.04 -18.92 -0.09
C LEU A 74 -5.46 -18.52 0.35
N ASP A 75 -6.19 -19.46 0.93
CA ASP A 75 -7.56 -19.26 1.45
C ASP A 75 -7.72 -18.04 2.37
N ASN A 76 -6.59 -17.44 2.78
CA ASN A 76 -6.50 -16.30 3.68
C ASN A 76 -5.98 -15.01 2.99
N LEU A 77 -5.72 -15.00 1.67
CA LEU A 77 -5.29 -13.80 0.94
C LEU A 77 -6.47 -13.13 0.27
N PHE A 78 -6.87 -12.01 0.84
CA PHE A 78 -7.78 -11.08 0.19
C PHE A 78 -6.98 -10.15 -0.70
N ARG A 79 -7.34 -10.03 -1.99
CA ARG A 79 -6.83 -8.96 -2.86
C ARG A 79 -7.31 -7.63 -2.31
N ILE A 80 -6.39 -6.82 -1.81
CA ILE A 80 -6.68 -5.44 -1.44
C ILE A 80 -6.60 -4.61 -2.71
N GLU A 81 -7.72 -4.10 -3.17
CA GLU A 81 -7.72 -3.07 -4.19
C GLU A 81 -7.07 -1.82 -3.62
N LYS A 82 -6.13 -1.24 -4.36
CA LYS A 82 -5.41 -0.02 -3.96
C LYS A 82 -5.99 1.19 -4.66
N ARG A 83 -5.99 2.31 -3.94
CA ARG A 83 -6.34 3.64 -4.46
C ARG A 83 -5.21 4.61 -4.14
N LYS A 84 -4.98 5.60 -5.02
CA LYS A 84 -4.03 6.68 -4.81
C LYS A 84 -4.74 7.88 -4.22
N PHE A 85 -4.14 8.46 -3.19
CA PHE A 85 -4.62 9.65 -2.50
C PHE A 85 -3.56 10.74 -2.61
N PRO A 86 -3.93 11.97 -3.03
CA PRO A 86 -2.99 13.08 -3.07
C PRO A 86 -2.52 13.43 -1.65
N LEU A 87 -1.20 13.52 -1.47
CA LEU A 87 -0.58 13.98 -0.24
C LEU A 87 -0.45 15.50 -0.31
N LEU A 88 -1.25 16.20 0.45
CA LEU A 88 -1.16 17.64 0.55
C LEU A 88 -0.03 18.02 1.52
N GLY A 89 0.86 18.90 1.06
CA GLY A 89 1.92 19.48 1.87
C GLY A 89 1.41 20.60 2.77
N ASN A 90 1.98 21.79 2.65
CA ASN A 90 1.47 22.97 3.36
C ASN A 90 0.18 23.47 2.71
N ILE A 91 -0.86 23.67 3.53
CA ILE A 91 -2.09 24.31 3.09
C ILE A 91 -1.90 25.82 3.33
N ALA A 92 -1.59 26.57 2.27
CA ALA A 92 -1.52 28.01 2.35
C ALA A 92 -2.86 28.63 1.94
N CYS A 93 -3.30 29.69 2.65
CA CYS A 93 -4.44 30.55 2.33
C CYS A 93 -5.79 29.83 2.10
N GLY A 94 -6.06 28.78 2.85
CA GLY A 94 -7.41 28.20 2.92
C GLY A 94 -7.92 27.48 1.67
N THR A 95 -7.17 27.45 0.59
CA THR A 95 -7.39 26.55 -0.54
C THR A 95 -6.34 25.43 -0.51
N PRO A 96 -6.71 24.16 -0.66
CA PRO A 96 -5.74 23.12 -0.90
C PRO A 96 -4.96 23.51 -2.16
N ILE A 97 -3.70 23.95 -1.99
CA ILE A 97 -2.82 24.06 -3.15
C ILE A 97 -2.50 22.61 -3.50
N PHE A 98 -3.11 22.11 -4.56
CA PHE A 98 -2.52 21.02 -5.31
C PHE A 98 -1.14 21.55 -5.72
N ALA A 99 -0.10 21.04 -5.06
CA ALA A 99 1.27 21.44 -5.35
C ALA A 99 1.45 21.36 -6.86
N ASN A 100 2.03 22.41 -7.44
CA ASN A 100 2.27 22.57 -8.88
C ASN A 100 2.46 21.23 -9.58
N GLU A 101 1.81 21.04 -10.71
CA GLU A 101 1.68 19.83 -11.55
C GLU A 101 2.96 18.99 -11.75
N GLU A 102 4.12 19.44 -11.31
CA GLU A 102 5.39 18.76 -11.50
C GLU A 102 5.81 17.79 -10.35
N LYS A 103 5.13 17.81 -9.17
CA LYS A 103 5.41 16.86 -8.07
C LYS A 103 4.17 16.58 -7.21
N GLU A 104 3.11 16.07 -7.79
CA GLU A 104 2.05 15.48 -6.98
C GLU A 104 2.56 14.22 -6.29
N LEU A 105 2.73 14.28 -4.99
CA LEU A 105 3.02 13.10 -4.17
C LEU A 105 1.70 12.39 -3.90
N TYR A 106 1.63 11.11 -4.26
CA TYR A 106 0.49 10.25 -3.96
C TYR A 106 0.89 9.16 -2.97
N VAL A 107 -0.04 8.83 -2.09
CA VAL A 107 0.08 7.68 -1.18
C VAL A 107 -0.89 6.60 -1.63
N GLU A 108 -0.41 5.36 -1.75
CA GLU A 108 -1.26 4.21 -2.04
C GLU A 108 -1.79 3.60 -0.75
N ALA A 109 -3.10 3.38 -0.68
CA ALA A 109 -3.75 2.70 0.44
C ALA A 109 -4.93 1.86 -0.06
N GLY A 110 -5.54 1.07 0.83
CA GLY A 110 -6.69 0.24 0.49
C GLY A 110 -7.87 1.05 -0.05
N ALA A 111 -8.54 0.54 -1.07
CA ALA A 111 -9.69 1.19 -1.70
C ALA A 111 -10.91 1.33 -0.77
N ASN A 112 -10.92 0.59 0.35
CA ASN A 112 -11.91 0.70 1.42
C ASN A 112 -11.78 2.00 2.25
N ILE A 113 -10.69 2.76 2.08
CA ILE A 113 -10.51 4.06 2.73
C ILE A 113 -11.27 5.12 1.92
N HIS A 114 -12.35 5.63 2.50
CA HIS A 114 -13.17 6.69 1.90
C HIS A 114 -12.62 8.06 2.26
N ALA A 115 -11.50 8.43 1.65
CA ALA A 115 -10.85 9.72 1.81
C ALA A 115 -10.73 10.47 0.47
N TYR A 116 -10.46 11.77 0.55
CA TYR A 116 -10.22 12.64 -0.61
C TYR A 116 -8.74 12.97 -0.79
N PHE A 117 -8.04 13.17 0.33
CA PHE A 117 -6.62 13.50 0.36
C PHE A 117 -6.01 12.96 1.64
N CYS A 118 -4.70 13.04 1.76
CA CYS A 118 -4.00 12.75 2.99
C CYS A 118 -3.04 13.88 3.39
N LEU A 119 -2.71 13.92 4.68
CA LEU A 119 -1.78 14.87 5.29
C LEU A 119 -0.71 14.07 6.02
N LYS A 120 0.51 14.61 6.07
CA LYS A 120 1.55 14.08 6.93
C LYS A 120 1.44 14.72 8.30
N ALA A 121 1.24 13.92 9.34
CA ALA A 121 1.20 14.38 10.72
C ALA A 121 2.56 14.94 11.13
N LYS A 122 2.56 16.04 11.91
CA LYS A 122 3.76 16.67 12.43
C LYS A 122 3.64 16.90 13.94
N GLY A 123 4.65 16.47 14.65
CA GLY A 123 4.72 16.62 16.11
C GLY A 123 3.97 15.52 16.87
N ASP A 124 3.80 15.74 18.18
CA ASP A 124 3.29 14.74 19.13
C ASP A 124 1.91 15.09 19.70
N SER A 125 1.20 16.06 19.11
CA SER A 125 -0.07 16.54 19.66
C SER A 125 -1.20 15.51 19.63
N MET A 126 -1.09 14.46 18.82
CA MET A 126 -2.16 13.45 18.60
C MET A 126 -1.75 12.03 19.02
N ILE A 127 -0.71 11.88 19.84
CA ILE A 127 -0.18 10.57 20.24
C ILE A 127 -1.18 9.71 21.03
N GLY A 128 -2.07 10.33 21.80
CA GLY A 128 -3.16 9.63 22.51
C GLY A 128 -4.17 8.99 21.57
N ALA A 129 -4.31 9.51 20.36
CA ALA A 129 -5.08 8.90 19.27
C ALA A 129 -4.24 7.94 18.41
N ARG A 130 -3.02 7.61 18.83
CA ARG A 130 -2.04 6.76 18.12
C ARG A 130 -1.60 7.32 16.77
N ILE A 131 -1.70 8.64 16.58
CA ILE A 131 -1.17 9.33 15.41
C ILE A 131 0.14 9.99 15.83
N TYR A 132 1.23 9.55 15.21
CA TYR A 132 2.60 9.96 15.54
C TYR A 132 3.17 10.88 14.47
N ASP A 133 4.29 11.53 14.81
CA ASP A 133 5.05 12.33 13.86
C ASP A 133 5.45 11.51 12.63
N GLY A 134 5.15 12.03 11.44
CA GLY A 134 5.44 11.36 10.17
C GLY A 134 4.33 10.45 9.64
N ASP A 135 3.31 10.12 10.42
CA ASP A 135 2.19 9.29 9.97
C ASP A 135 1.40 9.98 8.86
N ILE A 136 0.86 9.18 7.95
CA ILE A 136 -0.01 9.65 6.87
C ILE A 136 -1.47 9.52 7.33
N VAL A 137 -2.17 10.64 7.43
CA VAL A 137 -3.57 10.70 7.87
C VAL A 137 -4.47 10.96 6.67
N PHE A 138 -5.45 10.08 6.46
CA PHE A 138 -6.41 10.14 5.35
C PHE A 138 -7.63 10.95 5.77
N ILE A 139 -7.98 11.95 4.97
CA ILE A 139 -9.01 12.94 5.27
C ILE A 139 -10.18 12.81 4.30
N ARG A 140 -11.37 12.63 4.84
CA ARG A 140 -12.63 12.76 4.10
C ARG A 140 -13.05 14.22 4.12
N LYS A 141 -13.07 14.86 2.94
CA LYS A 141 -13.44 16.27 2.81
C LYS A 141 -14.88 16.49 3.28
N GLN A 142 -15.07 17.35 4.27
CA GLN A 142 -16.36 17.80 4.77
C GLN A 142 -16.15 19.07 5.60
N GLU A 143 -17.15 19.95 5.63
CA GLU A 143 -17.04 21.25 6.28
C GLU A 143 -17.42 21.20 7.78
N MET A 144 -18.02 20.10 8.21
CA MET A 144 -18.43 19.87 9.60
C MET A 144 -18.05 18.46 10.03
N VAL A 145 -17.81 18.29 11.31
CA VAL A 145 -17.57 16.98 11.96
C VAL A 145 -18.41 16.91 13.22
N ASP A 146 -18.72 15.69 13.66
CA ASP A 146 -19.43 15.48 14.92
C ASP A 146 -18.50 15.71 16.12
N ASP A 147 -19.09 16.05 17.26
CA ASP A 147 -18.35 16.23 18.49
C ASP A 147 -17.55 14.99 18.86
N GLY A 148 -16.31 15.21 19.23
CA GLY A 148 -15.37 14.14 19.56
C GLY A 148 -14.67 13.50 18.36
N GLU A 149 -14.94 13.93 17.13
CA GLU A 149 -14.21 13.44 15.95
C GLU A 149 -12.89 14.16 15.77
N ILE A 150 -11.92 13.46 15.15
CA ILE A 150 -10.64 14.05 14.78
C ILE A 150 -10.76 14.64 13.37
N ALA A 151 -10.40 15.91 13.25
CA ALA A 151 -10.46 16.64 11.99
C ALA A 151 -9.14 17.30 11.65
N ALA A 152 -8.92 17.48 10.35
CA ALA A 152 -7.97 18.44 9.85
C ALA A 152 -8.62 19.82 9.89
N VAL A 153 -8.04 20.73 10.67
CA VAL A 153 -8.53 22.08 10.90
C VAL A 153 -7.48 23.08 10.42
N LEU A 154 -7.91 24.03 9.62
CA LEU A 154 -7.10 25.17 9.24
C LEU A 154 -7.33 26.31 10.23
N ILE A 155 -6.26 26.82 10.81
CA ILE A 155 -6.26 27.95 11.74
C ILE A 155 -5.34 29.02 11.11
N GLY A 156 -5.92 30.10 10.59
CA GLY A 156 -5.17 31.00 9.76
C GLY A 156 -4.62 30.29 8.52
N ASP A 157 -3.29 30.16 8.43
CA ASP A 157 -2.59 29.54 7.29
C ASP A 157 -2.01 28.16 7.64
N GLU A 158 -2.25 27.63 8.84
CA GLU A 158 -1.71 26.35 9.27
C GLU A 158 -2.78 25.27 9.43
N ALA A 159 -2.55 24.11 8.80
CA ALA A 159 -3.38 22.94 9.03
C ALA A 159 -2.89 22.14 10.23
N THR A 160 -3.81 21.73 11.09
CA THR A 160 -3.53 20.91 12.27
C THR A 160 -4.56 19.81 12.44
N LEU A 161 -4.19 18.73 13.13
CA LEU A 161 -5.12 17.68 13.54
C LEU A 161 -5.53 17.93 14.98
N LYS A 162 -6.84 17.95 15.25
CA LYS A 162 -7.40 18.12 16.59
C LYS A 162 -8.70 17.32 16.71
N ARG A 163 -9.03 16.95 17.94
CA ARG A 163 -10.38 16.51 18.26
C ARG A 163 -11.25 17.73 18.41
N VAL A 164 -12.39 17.72 17.73
CA VAL A 164 -13.29 18.88 17.62
C VAL A 164 -14.48 18.71 18.56
N GLN A 165 -14.88 19.78 19.19
CA GLN A 165 -16.16 19.92 19.89
C GLN A 165 -16.72 21.31 19.63
N TYR A 166 -17.99 21.40 19.27
CA TYR A 166 -18.65 22.66 19.03
C TYR A 166 -19.88 22.83 19.95
N ASN A 167 -19.87 23.91 20.70
CA ASN A 167 -21.00 24.29 21.52
C ASN A 167 -21.84 25.38 20.81
N PRO A 168 -23.02 25.04 20.26
CA PRO A 168 -23.85 26.00 19.54
C PRO A 168 -24.48 27.07 20.43
N GLU A 169 -24.71 26.80 21.73
CA GLU A 169 -25.30 27.75 22.65
C GLU A 169 -24.37 28.93 22.96
N GLU A 170 -23.09 28.65 23.06
CA GLU A 170 -22.05 29.64 23.32
C GLU A 170 -21.34 30.11 22.04
N ASN A 171 -21.68 29.55 20.88
CA ASN A 171 -20.98 29.73 19.61
C ASN A 171 -19.47 29.56 19.80
N GLU A 172 -19.10 28.43 20.40
CA GLU A 172 -17.74 28.12 20.82
C GLU A 172 -17.22 26.85 20.15
N LEU A 173 -16.00 26.93 19.61
CA LEU A 173 -15.25 25.80 19.06
C LEU A 173 -14.08 25.47 19.99
N LEU A 174 -14.04 24.23 20.44
CA LEU A 174 -12.95 23.66 21.22
C LEU A 174 -12.16 22.67 20.38
N LEU A 175 -10.84 22.84 20.35
CA LEU A 175 -9.91 21.98 19.65
C LEU A 175 -8.95 21.35 20.67
N PHE A 176 -9.10 20.04 20.84
CA PHE A 176 -8.32 19.26 21.80
C PHE A 176 -7.16 18.56 21.10
N ALA A 177 -5.99 18.65 21.69
CA ALA A 177 -4.91 17.74 21.39
C ALA A 177 -5.11 16.42 22.12
N GLU A 178 -4.71 15.33 21.53
CA GLU A 178 -4.66 14.00 22.16
C GLU A 178 -3.30 13.77 22.86
N ASN A 179 -2.80 14.81 23.50
CA ASN A 179 -1.60 14.80 24.33
C ASN A 179 -1.77 15.85 25.45
N PRO A 180 -1.77 15.43 26.71
CA PRO A 180 -1.98 16.33 27.86
C PRO A 180 -0.96 17.47 28.01
N LYS A 181 0.17 17.40 27.30
CA LYS A 181 1.16 18.50 27.25
C LYS A 181 0.61 19.76 26.59
N TYR A 182 -0.41 19.63 25.74
CA TYR A 182 -0.99 20.74 24.98
C TYR A 182 -2.29 21.19 25.61
N LYS A 183 -2.44 22.51 25.69
CA LYS A 183 -3.68 23.12 26.16
C LYS A 183 -4.76 23.04 25.09
N THR A 184 -6.02 22.92 25.51
CA THR A 184 -7.18 23.06 24.63
C THR A 184 -7.19 24.47 24.03
N MET A 185 -7.39 24.53 22.72
CA MET A 185 -7.61 25.80 22.01
C MET A 185 -9.10 26.09 22.02
N ARG A 186 -9.48 27.33 22.37
CA ARG A 186 -10.85 27.81 22.46
C ARG A 186 -11.02 29.01 21.55
N TYR A 187 -12.04 28.98 20.73
CA TYR A 187 -12.34 30.03 19.76
C TYR A 187 -13.81 30.40 19.85
N THR A 188 -14.11 31.70 19.85
CA THR A 188 -15.47 32.23 20.00
C THR A 188 -15.66 33.43 19.06
N GLY A 189 -16.93 33.73 18.72
CA GLY A 189 -17.31 34.91 17.99
C GLY A 189 -16.57 35.11 16.67
N GLU A 190 -15.89 36.25 16.51
CA GLU A 190 -15.19 36.59 15.25
C GLU A 190 -13.97 35.74 14.96
N GLU A 191 -13.37 35.10 15.97
CA GLU A 191 -12.21 34.22 15.79
C GLU A 191 -12.56 33.01 14.94
N LEU A 192 -13.81 32.55 14.98
CA LEU A 192 -14.30 31.43 14.18
C LEU A 192 -14.19 31.67 12.67
N ASN A 193 -14.18 32.91 12.23
CA ASN A 193 -14.03 33.27 10.82
C ASN A 193 -12.66 32.90 10.24
N HIS A 194 -11.66 32.72 11.11
CA HIS A 194 -10.29 32.33 10.74
C HIS A 194 -10.04 30.84 10.85
N ILE A 195 -11.09 30.06 11.17
CA ILE A 195 -10.98 28.60 11.35
C ILE A 195 -11.85 27.90 10.32
N ARG A 196 -11.30 26.88 9.70
CA ARG A 196 -12.03 26.07 8.74
C ARG A 196 -11.74 24.58 8.94
N ILE A 197 -12.79 23.77 9.02
CA ILE A 197 -12.65 22.33 8.97
C ILE A 197 -12.41 21.90 7.52
N LEU A 198 -11.29 21.22 7.27
CA LEU A 198 -10.93 20.70 5.96
C LEU A 198 -11.55 19.32 5.73
N GLY A 199 -11.78 18.58 6.80
CA GLY A 199 -12.41 17.28 6.75
C GLY A 199 -12.11 16.41 7.97
N LYS A 200 -12.82 15.28 8.03
CA LYS A 200 -12.69 14.26 9.07
C LYS A 200 -11.53 13.33 8.80
N ALA A 201 -10.69 13.05 9.79
CA ALA A 201 -9.72 11.97 9.75
C ALA A 201 -10.43 10.62 9.81
N VAL A 202 -10.23 9.77 8.80
CA VAL A 202 -10.94 8.49 8.67
C VAL A 202 -10.04 7.27 8.81
N ALA A 203 -8.75 7.44 8.56
CA ALA A 203 -7.73 6.41 8.71
C ALA A 203 -6.35 7.05 8.83
N PHE A 204 -5.37 6.29 9.30
CA PHE A 204 -3.96 6.66 9.21
C PHE A 204 -3.11 5.45 8.87
N GLN A 205 -1.94 5.71 8.30
CA GLN A 205 -0.90 4.74 8.02
C GLN A 205 0.34 5.14 8.78
N SER A 206 0.91 4.21 9.54
CA SER A 206 2.07 4.40 10.39
C SER A 206 3.11 3.33 10.08
N ASP A 207 4.37 3.70 10.14
CA ASP A 207 5.46 2.74 10.08
C ASP A 207 5.65 2.06 11.45
N ILE A 208 6.11 0.81 11.43
CA ILE A 208 6.46 0.09 12.67
C ILE A 208 7.68 0.79 13.27
N ARG A 209 7.59 1.11 14.57
CA ARG A 209 8.64 1.80 15.34
C ARG A 209 9.14 0.92 16.45
#